data_d4e69b8c8f68e856aef07afae70dc5e8
#
_entry.id   d4e69b8c8f68e856aef07afae70dc5e8
#
_cell.length_a   1.000
_cell.length_b   1.000
_cell.length_c   1.000
_cell.angle_alpha   90.00
_cell.angle_beta   90.00
_cell.angle_gamma   90.00
#
_symmetry.space_group_name_H-M   'P 1'
#
loop_
_entity.id
_entity.type
_entity.pdbx_description
1 polymer ?
#
loop_
_entity_poly.entity_id
_entity_poly.type
_entity_poly.pdbx_seq_one_letter_code
_entity_poly.pdbx_strand_id
1 'polypeptide(L)'
;MGQFIIVAYFGLAIWLLRWESRRREETSAALWIPTIWIAIALSRPLSLWLGFGGNSDALQGSPLDRLFHLFCIVAAFIVLHRRGLRWSAVIIGNWPIFLFYAFFLVSVVWADSPFVSFKRWFKDFGLVALALVILTEKNQIQAIRLVFVRCAYLWLPLSVILIRWFPSMGRIYSSSGGVQLTGVTTQKNSLGITAMICGIIFLWDWLERRKRRDRRHSVVQRQDRLEGVVLFGGMAAAIYLLHLSQSKTSLICFLIATVIITASYVSTFEARIGRFGVYVLVAGFGIYLLDMSFGVTDLLLGSIGRDSSFTGRTKVWEAILSLETNPLIGTGFYSFWSDDYFQSQLPAFVAHSTHNGYLETYVDGGWIGIAVLSVMLVSIWIRINRDLKSGSHYAVVRLACYIAIIIGCFSESHFGRLGPLWFLFILTSIEPRSAAILGFRASNQFRKYSPITPKN
;
A
#
# COMPACT_ATOMS: atom_id res chain seq x y z
N MET A 1 16.20 -8.63 -30.31
CA MET A 1 14.76 -8.74 -29.99
C MET A 1 14.39 -7.91 -28.75
N GLY A 2 15.07 -8.06 -27.61
CA GLY A 2 14.75 -7.34 -26.37
C GLY A 2 14.75 -5.80 -26.49
N GLN A 3 15.69 -5.21 -27.22
CA GLN A 3 15.77 -3.76 -27.44
C GLN A 3 14.55 -3.22 -28.19
N PHE A 4 14.06 -3.93 -29.24
CA PHE A 4 12.84 -3.51 -29.94
C PHE A 4 11.60 -3.57 -29.05
N ILE A 5 11.51 -4.58 -28.18
CA ILE A 5 10.39 -4.74 -27.25
C ILE A 5 10.39 -3.59 -26.24
N ILE A 6 11.55 -3.15 -25.73
CA ILE A 6 11.64 -2.00 -24.81
C ILE A 6 11.22 -0.70 -25.52
N VAL A 7 11.65 -0.47 -26.75
CA VAL A 7 11.23 0.72 -27.52
C VAL A 7 9.71 0.72 -27.74
N ALA A 8 9.15 -0.42 -28.16
CA ALA A 8 7.71 -0.58 -28.32
C ALA A 8 6.94 -0.35 -27.00
N TYR A 9 7.49 -0.86 -25.89
CA TYR A 9 6.94 -0.65 -24.56
C TYR A 9 6.90 0.85 -24.19
N PHE A 10 7.99 1.59 -24.38
CA PHE A 10 8.01 3.02 -24.09
C PHE A 10 7.00 3.78 -24.95
N GLY A 11 6.89 3.43 -26.24
CA GLY A 11 5.85 3.97 -27.13
C GLY A 11 4.43 3.72 -26.58
N LEU A 12 4.14 2.48 -26.17
CA LEU A 12 2.86 2.10 -25.58
C LEU A 12 2.60 2.85 -24.25
N ALA A 13 3.58 2.90 -23.36
CA ALA A 13 3.46 3.56 -22.07
C ALA A 13 3.19 5.08 -22.24
N ILE A 14 3.94 5.76 -23.11
CA ILE A 14 3.71 7.17 -23.43
C ILE A 14 2.33 7.37 -24.05
N TRP A 15 1.92 6.50 -24.95
CA TRP A 15 0.59 6.56 -25.57
C TRP A 15 -0.52 6.39 -24.53
N LEU A 16 -0.42 5.40 -23.63
CA LEU A 16 -1.39 5.16 -22.57
C LEU A 16 -1.48 6.36 -21.60
N LEU A 17 -0.34 6.92 -21.19
CA LEU A 17 -0.30 8.08 -20.30
C LEU A 17 -0.89 9.33 -20.97
N ARG A 18 -0.59 9.57 -22.25
CA ARG A 18 -1.16 10.68 -23.02
C ARG A 18 -2.65 10.49 -23.26
N TRP A 19 -3.05 9.29 -23.63
CA TRP A 19 -4.45 8.94 -23.87
C TRP A 19 -5.29 9.16 -22.60
N GLU A 20 -4.75 8.81 -21.44
CA GLU A 20 -5.40 9.06 -20.17
C GLU A 20 -5.44 10.54 -19.81
N SER A 21 -4.33 11.26 -19.95
CA SER A 21 -4.24 12.69 -19.61
C SER A 21 -5.20 13.57 -20.44
N ARG A 22 -5.45 13.22 -21.71
CA ARG A 22 -6.38 13.96 -22.57
C ARG A 22 -7.84 13.87 -22.14
N ARG A 23 -8.19 12.92 -21.31
CA ARG A 23 -9.58 12.61 -20.94
C ARG A 23 -10.02 13.18 -19.61
N ARG A 24 -9.11 13.74 -18.84
CA ARG A 24 -9.36 14.06 -17.44
C ARG A 24 -8.94 15.47 -17.09
N GLU A 25 -9.84 16.41 -17.41
CA GLU A 25 -9.63 17.84 -17.18
C GLU A 25 -9.66 18.26 -15.68
N GLU A 26 -10.08 17.37 -14.77
CA GLU A 26 -10.37 17.74 -13.38
C GLU A 26 -9.22 17.52 -12.38
N THR A 27 -8.05 17.03 -12.82
CA THR A 27 -6.92 16.78 -11.93
C THR A 27 -5.77 17.75 -12.19
N SER A 28 -5.14 18.22 -11.10
CA SER A 28 -4.03 19.15 -11.20
C SER A 28 -2.70 18.46 -11.55
N ALA A 29 -1.73 19.24 -12.08
CA ALA A 29 -0.38 18.73 -12.32
C ALA A 29 0.34 18.28 -11.04
N ALA A 30 -0.08 18.77 -9.86
CA ALA A 30 0.48 18.37 -8.58
C ALA A 30 0.31 16.88 -8.30
N LEU A 31 -0.66 16.21 -8.93
CA LEU A 31 -0.88 14.78 -8.80
C LEU A 31 0.32 13.93 -9.29
N TRP A 32 1.19 14.51 -10.12
CA TRP A 32 2.41 13.82 -10.54
C TRP A 32 3.41 13.61 -9.41
N ILE A 33 3.40 14.43 -8.36
CA ILE A 33 4.29 14.28 -7.20
C ILE A 33 4.05 12.92 -6.51
N PRO A 34 2.85 12.62 -5.99
CA PRO A 34 2.59 11.29 -5.42
C PRO A 34 2.63 10.17 -6.49
N THR A 35 2.32 10.45 -7.77
CA THR A 35 2.43 9.44 -8.84
C THR A 35 3.87 8.99 -9.04
N ILE A 36 4.83 9.89 -9.11
CA ILE A 36 6.25 9.56 -9.27
C ILE A 36 6.77 8.85 -8.03
N TRP A 37 6.38 9.33 -6.84
CA TRP A 37 6.77 8.69 -5.59
C TRP A 37 6.27 7.23 -5.54
N ILE A 38 4.97 6.98 -5.78
CA ILE A 38 4.41 5.63 -5.72
C ILE A 38 4.94 4.73 -6.86
N ALA A 39 5.26 5.31 -8.02
CA ALA A 39 5.89 4.57 -9.10
C ALA A 39 7.25 4.00 -8.65
N ILE A 40 8.09 4.79 -8.00
CA ILE A 40 9.36 4.30 -7.44
C ILE A 40 9.10 3.31 -6.30
N ALA A 41 8.15 3.57 -5.40
CA ALA A 41 7.82 2.67 -4.29
C ALA A 41 7.28 1.30 -4.74
N LEU A 42 6.58 1.24 -5.89
CA LEU A 42 6.08 0.00 -6.51
C LEU A 42 7.13 -0.73 -7.36
N SER A 43 8.34 -0.19 -7.46
CA SER A 43 9.41 -0.80 -8.25
C SER A 43 10.68 -0.98 -7.42
N ARG A 44 11.80 -0.64 -7.94
CA ARG A 44 13.08 -0.59 -7.23
C ARG A 44 13.48 0.85 -6.93
N PRO A 45 14.35 1.09 -5.93
CA PRO A 45 14.90 2.41 -5.63
C PRO A 45 15.47 3.10 -6.86
N LEU A 46 15.40 4.43 -6.89
CA LEU A 46 15.90 5.24 -8.01
C LEU A 46 17.40 5.02 -8.26
N SER A 47 18.17 4.85 -7.19
CA SER A 47 19.60 4.54 -7.26
C SER A 47 19.88 3.24 -8.05
N LEU A 48 19.07 2.21 -7.86
CA LEU A 48 19.20 0.95 -8.60
C LEU A 48 18.78 1.09 -10.08
N TRP A 49 17.77 1.93 -10.39
CA TRP A 49 17.40 2.23 -11.77
C TRP A 49 18.51 2.94 -12.53
N LEU A 50 19.27 3.80 -11.86
CA LEU A 50 20.33 4.60 -12.45
C LEU A 50 21.73 3.94 -12.35
N GLY A 51 21.81 2.71 -11.82
CA GLY A 51 23.07 1.98 -11.73
C GLY A 51 24.00 2.43 -10.58
N PHE A 52 23.51 3.25 -9.64
CA PHE A 52 24.29 3.74 -8.48
C PHE A 52 24.16 2.85 -7.23
N GLY A 53 23.65 1.62 -7.37
CA GLY A 53 23.32 0.72 -6.25
C GLY A 53 24.51 0.00 -5.59
N GLY A 54 25.74 0.16 -6.05
CA GLY A 54 26.87 -0.71 -5.65
C GLY A 54 27.46 -0.50 -4.25
N ASN A 55 27.24 0.64 -3.59
CA ASN A 55 27.86 0.99 -2.29
C ASN A 55 26.90 1.66 -1.30
N SER A 56 25.61 1.37 -1.35
CA SER A 56 24.70 1.90 -0.33
C SER A 56 24.75 1.04 0.92
N ASP A 57 25.13 1.63 2.05
CA ASP A 57 24.92 1.06 3.36
C ASP A 57 23.46 0.61 3.49
N ALA A 58 23.26 -0.67 3.79
CA ALA A 58 21.91 -1.26 3.87
C ALA A 58 21.00 -0.52 4.87
N LEU A 59 21.61 0.09 5.90
CA LEU A 59 20.92 0.84 6.95
C LEU A 59 20.63 2.29 6.55
N GLN A 60 21.53 2.95 5.83
CA GLN A 60 21.39 4.37 5.50
C GLN A 60 20.74 4.64 4.14
N GLY A 61 20.78 3.68 3.23
CA GLY A 61 20.31 3.83 1.86
C GLY A 61 21.13 4.83 1.02
N SER A 62 20.85 4.88 -0.28
CA SER A 62 21.55 5.76 -1.20
C SER A 62 21.26 7.25 -0.93
N PRO A 63 22.26 8.17 -1.05
CA PRO A 63 22.04 9.61 -1.01
C PRO A 63 21.01 10.08 -2.05
N LEU A 64 21.02 9.48 -3.23
CA LEU A 64 20.09 9.80 -4.32
C LEU A 64 18.64 9.49 -3.92
N ASP A 65 18.39 8.33 -3.30
CA ASP A 65 17.05 7.95 -2.83
C ASP A 65 16.57 8.87 -1.70
N ARG A 66 17.50 9.29 -0.82
CA ARG A 66 17.19 10.27 0.24
C ARG A 66 16.77 11.61 -0.33
N LEU A 67 17.50 12.14 -1.32
CA LEU A 67 17.17 13.40 -1.99
C LEU A 67 15.84 13.29 -2.75
N PHE A 68 15.58 12.17 -3.43
CA PHE A 68 14.31 11.92 -4.11
C PHE A 68 13.12 11.97 -3.15
N HIS A 69 13.20 11.26 -2.01
CA HIS A 69 12.12 11.28 -1.02
C HIS A 69 11.93 12.68 -0.43
N LEU A 70 13.02 13.38 -0.07
CA LEU A 70 12.96 14.73 0.46
C LEU A 70 12.32 15.69 -0.54
N PHE A 71 12.71 15.63 -1.82
CA PHE A 71 12.12 16.43 -2.88
C PHE A 71 10.61 16.22 -2.99
N CYS A 72 10.15 14.96 -3.03
CA CYS A 72 8.72 14.64 -3.11
C CYS A 72 7.95 15.17 -1.89
N ILE A 73 8.51 15.04 -0.68
CA ILE A 73 7.89 15.51 0.55
C ILE A 73 7.79 17.03 0.57
N VAL A 74 8.88 17.74 0.27
CA VAL A 74 8.90 19.21 0.22
C VAL A 74 7.92 19.72 -0.84
N ALA A 75 7.92 19.13 -2.03
CA ALA A 75 6.98 19.48 -3.09
C ALA A 75 5.52 19.27 -2.66
N ALA A 76 5.22 18.18 -1.94
CA ALA A 76 3.90 17.92 -1.39
C ALA A 76 3.48 19.01 -0.37
N PHE A 77 4.35 19.38 0.56
CA PHE A 77 4.07 20.46 1.52
C PHE A 77 3.85 21.81 0.84
N ILE A 78 4.63 22.15 -0.19
CA ILE A 78 4.45 23.40 -0.98
C ILE A 78 3.06 23.40 -1.64
N VAL A 79 2.65 22.27 -2.24
CA VAL A 79 1.32 22.15 -2.85
C VAL A 79 0.20 22.30 -1.82
N LEU A 80 0.31 21.64 -0.67
CA LEU A 80 -0.69 21.70 0.39
C LEU A 80 -0.80 23.10 0.99
N HIS A 81 0.34 23.79 1.17
CA HIS A 81 0.36 25.19 1.60
C HIS A 81 -0.34 26.11 0.59
N ARG A 82 -0.04 25.98 -0.71
CA ARG A 82 -0.69 26.74 -1.79
C ARG A 82 -2.20 26.46 -1.90
N ARG A 83 -2.63 25.24 -1.53
CA ARG A 83 -4.07 24.89 -1.48
C ARG A 83 -4.78 25.39 -0.24
N GLY A 84 -4.07 26.00 0.70
CA GLY A 84 -4.64 26.54 1.94
C GLY A 84 -5.15 25.45 2.88
N LEU A 85 -4.43 24.32 2.98
CA LEU A 85 -4.79 23.21 3.86
C LEU A 85 -4.85 23.64 5.32
N ARG A 86 -5.96 23.34 6.01
CA ARG A 86 -6.11 23.57 7.46
C ARG A 86 -5.62 22.35 8.23
N TRP A 87 -4.36 22.39 8.65
CA TRP A 87 -3.72 21.30 9.38
C TRP A 87 -4.45 20.90 10.65
N SER A 88 -5.00 21.87 11.41
CA SER A 88 -5.79 21.58 12.60
C SER A 88 -6.99 20.68 12.31
N ALA A 89 -7.72 20.94 11.21
CA ALA A 89 -8.85 20.12 10.82
C ALA A 89 -8.42 18.71 10.38
N VAL A 90 -7.27 18.59 9.69
CA VAL A 90 -6.69 17.30 9.29
C VAL A 90 -6.29 16.49 10.52
N ILE A 91 -5.57 17.10 11.46
CA ILE A 91 -5.07 16.45 12.68
C ILE A 91 -6.25 16.00 13.55
N ILE A 92 -7.19 16.90 13.85
CA ILE A 92 -8.36 16.56 14.68
C ILE A 92 -9.21 15.48 14.00
N GLY A 93 -9.45 15.61 12.70
CA GLY A 93 -10.22 14.64 11.94
C GLY A 93 -9.56 13.26 11.85
N ASN A 94 -8.23 13.18 11.93
CA ASN A 94 -7.46 11.94 11.78
C ASN A 94 -6.50 11.69 12.97
N TRP A 95 -6.88 12.14 14.16
CA TRP A 95 -6.05 12.11 15.37
C TRP A 95 -5.39 10.75 15.66
N PRO A 96 -5.99 9.57 15.36
CA PRO A 96 -5.32 8.31 15.68
C PRO A 96 -4.07 8.06 14.83
N ILE A 97 -4.07 8.51 13.56
CA ILE A 97 -2.90 8.44 12.69
C ILE A 97 -1.81 9.37 13.23
N PHE A 98 -2.18 10.59 13.63
CA PHE A 98 -1.23 11.54 14.20
C PHE A 98 -0.72 11.13 15.58
N LEU A 99 -1.53 10.44 16.39
CA LEU A 99 -1.11 9.85 17.65
C LEU A 99 -0.03 8.77 17.41
N PHE A 100 -0.24 7.90 16.42
CA PHE A 100 0.76 6.91 16.02
C PHE A 100 2.09 7.57 15.64
N TYR A 101 2.06 8.55 14.76
CA TYR A 101 3.27 9.27 14.37
C TYR A 101 3.89 10.08 15.52
N ALA A 102 3.09 10.67 16.41
CA ALA A 102 3.59 11.41 17.56
C ALA A 102 4.31 10.48 18.56
N PHE A 103 3.74 9.32 18.86
CA PHE A 103 4.39 8.33 19.72
C PHE A 103 5.75 7.91 19.14
N PHE A 104 5.79 7.55 17.85
CA PHE A 104 7.04 7.14 17.22
C PHE A 104 8.02 8.30 17.00
N LEU A 105 7.58 9.54 16.94
CA LEU A 105 8.47 10.70 17.00
C LEU A 105 9.15 10.81 18.37
N VAL A 106 8.37 10.69 19.44
CA VAL A 106 8.91 10.71 20.81
C VAL A 106 9.86 9.53 21.03
N SER A 107 9.57 8.36 20.45
CA SER A 107 10.42 7.18 20.59
C SER A 107 11.82 7.33 19.98
N VAL A 108 12.03 8.31 19.12
CA VAL A 108 13.35 8.67 18.59
C VAL A 108 14.32 9.05 19.69
N VAL A 109 13.83 9.58 20.82
CA VAL A 109 14.67 10.09 21.92
C VAL A 109 15.48 8.97 22.60
N TRP A 110 14.92 7.76 22.66
CA TRP A 110 15.59 6.58 23.26
C TRP A 110 16.09 5.57 22.23
N ALA A 111 16.04 5.93 20.93
CA ALA A 111 16.63 5.12 19.89
C ALA A 111 18.16 5.12 20.01
N ASP A 112 18.81 4.01 19.68
CA ASP A 112 20.28 3.89 19.67
C ASP A 112 20.93 4.97 18.79
N SER A 113 20.37 5.16 17.58
CA SER A 113 20.82 6.18 16.64
C SER A 113 19.70 7.22 16.38
N PRO A 114 19.47 8.23 17.28
CA PRO A 114 18.32 9.12 17.23
C PRO A 114 18.19 9.87 15.88
N PHE A 115 19.30 10.34 15.32
CA PHE A 115 19.28 11.07 14.05
C PHE A 115 18.89 10.16 12.86
N VAL A 116 19.31 8.90 12.86
CA VAL A 116 18.91 7.92 11.83
C VAL A 116 17.42 7.60 11.95
N SER A 117 16.95 7.35 13.16
CA SER A 117 15.54 7.14 13.50
C SER A 117 14.68 8.31 13.09
N PHE A 118 15.08 9.53 13.42
CA PHE A 118 14.37 10.74 13.01
C PHE A 118 14.27 10.89 11.46
N LYS A 119 15.37 10.65 10.74
CA LYS A 119 15.34 10.68 9.26
C LYS A 119 14.36 9.66 8.67
N ARG A 120 14.26 8.47 9.27
CA ARG A 120 13.33 7.42 8.85
C ARG A 120 11.90 7.80 9.19
N TRP A 121 11.66 8.29 10.40
CA TRP A 121 10.36 8.80 10.82
C TRP A 121 9.88 9.94 9.91
N PHE A 122 10.73 10.90 9.61
CA PHE A 122 10.39 12.03 8.73
C PHE A 122 10.00 11.58 7.32
N LYS A 123 10.71 10.61 6.74
CA LYS A 123 10.35 10.04 5.45
C LYS A 123 9.01 9.32 5.50
N ASP A 124 8.74 8.58 6.55
CA ASP A 124 7.50 7.85 6.72
C ASP A 124 6.32 8.80 6.96
N PHE A 125 6.47 9.78 7.84
CA PHE A 125 5.48 10.84 8.05
C PHE A 125 5.17 11.63 6.77
N GLY A 126 6.13 11.81 5.90
CA GLY A 126 5.97 12.43 4.59
C GLY A 126 4.92 11.76 3.69
N LEU A 127 4.61 10.47 3.94
CA LEU A 127 3.54 9.76 3.24
C LEU A 127 2.16 10.38 3.48
N VAL A 128 1.94 10.96 4.67
CA VAL A 128 0.71 11.69 4.99
C VAL A 128 0.56 12.90 4.07
N ALA A 129 1.63 13.66 3.85
CA ALA A 129 1.60 14.81 2.95
C ALA A 129 1.32 14.39 1.50
N LEU A 130 1.96 13.33 1.01
CA LEU A 130 1.72 12.78 -0.33
C LEU A 130 0.28 12.28 -0.50
N ALA A 131 -0.28 11.59 0.49
CA ALA A 131 -1.67 11.16 0.49
C ALA A 131 -2.64 12.36 0.48
N LEU A 132 -2.35 13.41 1.26
CA LEU A 132 -3.15 14.63 1.28
C LEU A 132 -3.12 15.39 -0.05
N VAL A 133 -2.03 15.37 -0.81
CA VAL A 133 -2.01 15.94 -2.18
C VAL A 133 -3.07 15.27 -3.06
N ILE A 134 -3.22 13.94 -2.97
CA ILE A 134 -4.25 13.19 -3.71
C ILE A 134 -5.65 13.53 -3.18
N LEU A 135 -5.83 13.51 -1.86
CA LEU A 135 -7.13 13.70 -1.20
C LEU A 135 -7.63 15.15 -1.25
N THR A 136 -6.80 16.10 -1.60
CA THR A 136 -7.17 17.50 -1.82
C THR A 136 -7.42 17.86 -3.30
N GLU A 137 -7.42 16.87 -4.21
CA GLU A 137 -7.87 17.06 -5.58
C GLU A 137 -9.39 17.27 -5.64
N LYS A 138 -9.88 17.98 -6.68
CA LYS A 138 -11.32 18.24 -6.87
C LYS A 138 -12.14 16.94 -6.93
N ASN A 139 -11.63 15.95 -7.63
CA ASN A 139 -12.20 14.62 -7.71
C ASN A 139 -11.25 13.60 -7.11
N GLN A 140 -11.37 13.37 -5.80
CA GLN A 140 -10.48 12.52 -5.01
C GLN A 140 -10.46 11.08 -5.50
N ILE A 141 -11.63 10.51 -5.77
CA ILE A 141 -11.78 9.13 -6.24
C ILE A 141 -11.05 8.94 -7.57
N GLN A 142 -11.21 9.90 -8.47
CA GLN A 142 -10.52 9.90 -9.75
C GLN A 142 -9.01 10.08 -9.58
N ALA A 143 -8.57 10.94 -8.66
CA ALA A 143 -7.16 11.15 -8.39
C ALA A 143 -6.48 9.90 -7.85
N ILE A 144 -7.11 9.20 -6.89
CA ILE A 144 -6.63 7.91 -6.36
C ILE A 144 -6.46 6.90 -7.49
N ARG A 145 -7.49 6.72 -8.31
CA ARG A 145 -7.45 5.77 -9.44
C ARG A 145 -6.34 6.11 -10.43
N LEU A 146 -6.20 7.40 -10.77
CA LEU A 146 -5.19 7.89 -11.71
C LEU A 146 -3.77 7.54 -11.29
N VAL A 147 -3.43 7.81 -10.03
CA VAL A 147 -2.08 7.54 -9.50
C VAL A 147 -1.70 6.08 -9.71
N PHE A 148 -2.56 5.16 -9.30
CA PHE A 148 -2.24 3.73 -9.39
C PHE A 148 -2.38 3.17 -10.81
N VAL A 149 -3.34 3.63 -11.60
CA VAL A 149 -3.49 3.20 -13.01
C VAL A 149 -2.29 3.64 -13.84
N ARG A 150 -1.75 4.84 -13.62
CA ARG A 150 -0.51 5.30 -14.29
C ARG A 150 0.68 4.41 -13.92
N CYS A 151 0.83 4.07 -12.65
CA CYS A 151 1.87 3.14 -12.20
C CYS A 151 1.69 1.74 -12.82
N ALA A 152 0.45 1.26 -12.92
CA ALA A 152 0.15 -0.04 -13.51
C ALA A 152 0.48 -0.09 -15.01
N TYR A 153 0.19 0.96 -15.77
CA TYR A 153 0.58 1.08 -17.19
C TYR A 153 2.10 1.02 -17.39
N LEU A 154 2.86 1.52 -16.43
CA LEU A 154 4.31 1.44 -16.47
C LEU A 154 4.80 0.07 -16.02
N TRP A 155 4.42 -0.39 -14.84
CA TRP A 155 5.13 -1.46 -14.17
C TRP A 155 4.66 -2.86 -14.52
N LEU A 156 3.39 -3.07 -14.88
CA LEU A 156 2.93 -4.42 -15.20
C LEU A 156 3.54 -4.93 -16.52
N PRO A 157 3.48 -4.18 -17.64
CA PRO A 157 4.11 -4.64 -18.88
C PRO A 157 5.64 -4.74 -18.74
N LEU A 158 6.28 -3.75 -18.09
CA LEU A 158 7.72 -3.75 -17.91
C LEU A 158 8.19 -4.95 -17.06
N SER A 159 7.43 -5.32 -16.02
CA SER A 159 7.76 -6.51 -15.21
C SER A 159 7.78 -7.78 -16.06
N VAL A 160 6.79 -7.96 -16.93
CA VAL A 160 6.75 -9.11 -17.86
C VAL A 160 7.94 -9.09 -18.81
N ILE A 161 8.26 -7.91 -19.35
CA ILE A 161 9.40 -7.73 -20.26
C ILE A 161 10.72 -8.06 -19.55
N LEU A 162 10.95 -7.53 -18.37
CA LEU A 162 12.18 -7.79 -17.61
C LEU A 162 12.31 -9.27 -17.25
N ILE A 163 11.25 -9.90 -16.79
CA ILE A 163 11.28 -11.35 -16.48
C ILE A 163 11.61 -12.18 -17.71
N ARG A 164 11.06 -11.84 -18.87
CA ARG A 164 11.18 -12.68 -20.06
C ARG A 164 12.44 -12.42 -20.86
N TRP A 165 12.80 -11.15 -21.08
CA TRP A 165 13.86 -10.76 -22.02
C TRP A 165 15.11 -10.16 -21.37
N PHE A 166 15.03 -9.79 -20.09
CA PHE A 166 16.16 -9.23 -19.33
C PHE A 166 16.34 -9.94 -17.99
N PRO A 167 16.77 -11.23 -18.01
CA PRO A 167 16.84 -12.05 -16.78
C PRO A 167 17.74 -11.45 -15.70
N SER A 168 18.83 -10.78 -16.05
CA SER A 168 19.73 -10.12 -15.11
C SER A 168 19.07 -9.01 -14.30
N MET A 169 18.00 -8.42 -14.82
CA MET A 169 17.23 -7.38 -14.12
C MET A 169 15.94 -7.92 -13.51
N GLY A 170 15.27 -8.87 -14.18
CA GLY A 170 13.94 -9.34 -13.78
C GLY A 170 13.92 -10.59 -12.92
N ARG A 171 15.09 -11.18 -12.61
CA ARG A 171 15.22 -12.43 -11.84
C ARG A 171 16.36 -12.32 -10.85
N ILE A 172 16.22 -13.00 -9.71
CA ILE A 172 17.28 -13.21 -8.73
C ILE A 172 17.52 -14.72 -8.61
N TYR A 173 18.78 -15.10 -8.67
CA TYR A 173 19.22 -16.48 -8.51
C TYR A 173 19.69 -16.67 -7.07
N SER A 174 19.08 -17.61 -6.36
CA SER A 174 19.49 -17.96 -4.99
C SER A 174 20.73 -18.86 -5.04
N SER A 175 21.57 -18.77 -4.02
CA SER A 175 22.71 -19.70 -3.83
C SER A 175 22.27 -21.16 -3.73
N SER A 176 21.03 -21.43 -3.36
CA SER A 176 20.40 -22.77 -3.35
C SER A 176 19.88 -23.24 -4.71
N GLY A 177 20.17 -22.52 -5.82
CA GLY A 177 19.75 -22.85 -7.18
C GLY A 177 18.31 -22.45 -7.54
N GLY A 178 17.57 -21.84 -6.62
CA GLY A 178 16.22 -21.35 -6.88
C GLY A 178 16.22 -20.05 -7.69
N VAL A 179 15.22 -19.87 -8.58
CA VAL A 179 15.00 -18.63 -9.33
C VAL A 179 13.81 -17.90 -8.77
N GLN A 180 13.99 -16.63 -8.38
CA GLN A 180 12.91 -15.74 -7.96
C GLN A 180 12.63 -14.71 -9.05
N LEU A 181 11.37 -14.59 -9.47
CA LEU A 181 10.94 -13.62 -10.46
C LEU A 181 10.57 -12.32 -9.76
N THR A 182 11.31 -11.25 -10.06
CA THR A 182 11.19 -9.96 -9.37
C THR A 182 10.64 -8.84 -10.26
N GLY A 183 10.70 -9.00 -11.59
CA GLY A 183 10.24 -7.98 -12.52
C GLY A 183 10.90 -6.62 -12.31
N VAL A 184 10.09 -5.60 -12.12
CA VAL A 184 10.57 -4.22 -11.83
C VAL A 184 11.02 -4.02 -10.38
N THR A 185 10.75 -4.98 -9.49
CA THR A 185 11.06 -4.85 -8.05
C THR A 185 12.37 -5.56 -7.69
N THR A 186 12.77 -5.50 -6.42
CA THR A 186 13.99 -6.14 -5.91
C THR A 186 13.74 -7.50 -5.26
N GLN A 187 12.47 -7.88 -5.04
CA GLN A 187 12.10 -9.12 -4.35
C GLN A 187 10.79 -9.66 -4.92
N LYS A 188 10.60 -10.99 -4.89
CA LYS A 188 9.36 -11.63 -5.36
C LYS A 188 8.11 -11.15 -4.61
N ASN A 189 8.21 -10.94 -3.29
CA ASN A 189 7.08 -10.46 -2.49
C ASN A 189 6.69 -9.03 -2.87
N SER A 190 7.66 -8.16 -3.17
CA SER A 190 7.41 -6.80 -3.67
C SER A 190 6.72 -6.81 -5.04
N LEU A 191 7.09 -7.75 -5.93
CA LEU A 191 6.38 -7.95 -7.20
C LEU A 191 4.91 -8.35 -6.95
N GLY A 192 4.68 -9.27 -6.00
CA GLY A 192 3.35 -9.67 -5.59
C GLY A 192 2.52 -8.51 -5.06
N ILE A 193 3.09 -7.65 -4.22
CA ILE A 193 2.45 -6.45 -3.68
C ILE A 193 2.09 -5.47 -4.81
N THR A 194 3.01 -5.21 -5.73
CA THR A 194 2.77 -4.33 -6.89
C THR A 194 1.64 -4.86 -7.76
N ALA A 195 1.66 -6.16 -8.08
CA ALA A 195 0.61 -6.80 -8.86
C ALA A 195 -0.74 -6.79 -8.14
N MET A 196 -0.77 -7.05 -6.83
CA MET A 196 -1.95 -7.02 -5.99
C MET A 196 -2.59 -5.62 -5.97
N ILE A 197 -1.82 -4.57 -5.67
CA ILE A 197 -2.34 -3.19 -5.63
C ILE A 197 -2.91 -2.79 -6.98
N CYS A 198 -2.18 -3.01 -8.06
CA CYS A 198 -2.63 -2.70 -9.42
C CYS A 198 -3.91 -3.48 -9.78
N GLY A 199 -3.96 -4.77 -9.45
CA GLY A 199 -5.11 -5.64 -9.70
C GLY A 199 -6.36 -5.20 -8.96
N ILE A 200 -6.25 -4.84 -7.67
CA ILE A 200 -7.38 -4.31 -6.86
C ILE A 200 -7.93 -3.02 -7.48
N ILE A 201 -7.05 -2.11 -7.91
CA ILE A 201 -7.47 -0.84 -8.51
C ILE A 201 -8.12 -1.05 -9.87
N PHE A 202 -7.59 -1.94 -10.73
CA PHE A 202 -8.22 -2.26 -12.01
C PHE A 202 -9.60 -2.92 -11.84
N LEU A 203 -9.73 -3.85 -10.90
CA LEU A 203 -11.00 -4.49 -10.58
C LEU A 203 -12.04 -3.46 -10.15
N TRP A 204 -11.66 -2.59 -9.21
CA TRP A 204 -12.54 -1.52 -8.76
C TRP A 204 -12.93 -0.56 -9.89
N ASP A 205 -11.96 -0.11 -10.70
CA ASP A 205 -12.21 0.76 -11.83
C ASP A 205 -13.16 0.12 -12.84
N TRP A 206 -12.97 -1.15 -13.14
CA TRP A 206 -13.82 -1.91 -14.06
C TRP A 206 -15.27 -2.02 -13.57
N LEU A 207 -15.47 -2.41 -12.30
CA LEU A 207 -16.79 -2.55 -11.71
C LEU A 207 -17.53 -1.21 -11.60
N GLU A 208 -16.83 -0.14 -11.20
CA GLU A 208 -17.40 1.19 -11.11
C GLU A 208 -17.86 1.73 -12.47
N ARG A 209 -17.09 1.46 -13.53
CA ARG A 209 -17.46 1.83 -14.90
C ARG A 209 -18.65 1.02 -15.39
N ARG A 210 -18.69 -0.29 -15.10
CA ARG A 210 -19.82 -1.14 -15.45
C ARG A 210 -21.11 -0.61 -14.83
N LYS A 211 -21.10 -0.27 -13.53
CA LYS A 211 -22.28 0.30 -12.84
C LYS A 211 -22.71 1.65 -13.43
N ARG A 212 -21.76 2.50 -13.83
CA ARG A 212 -22.05 3.78 -14.49
C ARG A 212 -22.64 3.60 -15.89
N ARG A 213 -22.17 2.60 -16.63
CA ARG A 213 -22.68 2.27 -17.98
C ARG A 213 -24.12 1.78 -17.95
N ASP A 214 -24.45 0.92 -17.00
CA ASP A 214 -25.82 0.39 -16.84
C ASP A 214 -26.84 1.50 -16.52
N ARG A 215 -26.37 2.62 -15.94
CA ARG A 215 -27.20 3.81 -15.65
C ARG A 215 -27.31 4.81 -16.81
N ARG A 216 -26.45 4.73 -17.82
CA ARG A 216 -26.43 5.63 -18.98
C ARG A 216 -26.89 4.86 -20.24
N HIS A 217 -28.14 4.98 -20.58
CA HIS A 217 -28.63 4.52 -21.89
C HIS A 217 -28.06 5.41 -23.00
N SER A 218 -27.31 4.77 -23.91
CA SER A 218 -26.87 5.22 -25.25
C SER A 218 -25.68 6.21 -25.40
N VAL A 219 -24.99 6.03 -26.53
CA VAL A 219 -24.16 6.93 -27.37
C VAL A 219 -22.62 6.87 -27.26
N VAL A 220 -21.94 6.24 -26.29
CA VAL A 220 -20.44 6.25 -26.25
C VAL A 220 -19.83 4.85 -26.39
N GLN A 221 -20.21 4.07 -27.41
CA GLN A 221 -19.82 2.64 -27.50
C GLN A 221 -18.36 2.37 -27.86
N ARG A 222 -17.68 3.20 -28.67
CA ARG A 222 -16.33 2.87 -29.17
C ARG A 222 -15.21 3.19 -28.18
N GLN A 223 -15.34 4.27 -27.47
CA GLN A 223 -14.37 4.70 -26.47
C GLN A 223 -14.40 3.82 -25.23
N ASP A 224 -15.57 3.38 -24.81
CA ASP A 224 -15.77 2.48 -23.66
C ASP A 224 -15.20 1.08 -23.92
N ARG A 225 -15.19 0.63 -25.20
CA ARG A 225 -14.58 -0.67 -25.56
C ARG A 225 -13.08 -0.68 -25.38
N LEU A 226 -12.36 0.36 -25.85
CA LEU A 226 -10.90 0.43 -25.69
C LEU A 226 -10.49 0.52 -24.24
N GLU A 227 -11.22 1.30 -23.43
CA GLU A 227 -11.00 1.35 -21.98
C GLU A 227 -11.21 -0.02 -21.33
N GLY A 228 -12.27 -0.73 -21.70
CA GLY A 228 -12.53 -2.08 -21.23
C GLY A 228 -11.37 -3.05 -21.56
N VAL A 229 -10.87 -2.98 -22.79
CA VAL A 229 -9.71 -3.81 -23.23
C VAL A 229 -8.46 -3.49 -22.41
N VAL A 230 -8.14 -2.21 -22.19
CA VAL A 230 -6.97 -1.79 -21.42
C VAL A 230 -7.09 -2.22 -19.95
N LEU A 231 -8.26 -2.07 -19.34
CA LEU A 231 -8.50 -2.51 -17.97
C LEU A 231 -8.43 -4.03 -17.83
N PHE A 232 -9.05 -4.75 -18.76
CA PHE A 232 -9.00 -6.22 -18.77
C PHE A 232 -7.59 -6.74 -18.98
N GLY A 233 -6.84 -6.17 -19.94
CA GLY A 233 -5.43 -6.51 -20.20
C GLY A 233 -4.55 -6.22 -18.97
N GLY A 234 -4.77 -5.08 -18.30
CA GLY A 234 -4.07 -4.73 -17.07
C GLY A 234 -4.39 -5.69 -15.91
N MET A 235 -5.66 -6.09 -15.77
CA MET A 235 -6.08 -7.09 -14.79
C MET A 235 -5.42 -8.46 -15.07
N ALA A 236 -5.45 -8.91 -16.32
CA ALA A 236 -4.83 -10.17 -16.73
C ALA A 236 -3.31 -10.15 -16.45
N ALA A 237 -2.64 -9.03 -16.76
CA ALA A 237 -1.23 -8.85 -16.45
C ALA A 237 -0.94 -8.87 -14.95
N ALA A 238 -1.80 -8.22 -14.13
CA ALA A 238 -1.67 -8.24 -12.68
C ALA A 238 -1.82 -9.65 -12.11
N ILE A 239 -2.84 -10.41 -12.53
CA ILE A 239 -3.05 -11.80 -12.11
C ILE A 239 -1.87 -12.69 -12.55
N TYR A 240 -1.38 -12.53 -13.77
CA TYR A 240 -0.23 -13.26 -14.28
C TYR A 240 1.03 -12.99 -13.45
N LEU A 241 1.34 -11.73 -13.15
CA LEU A 241 2.48 -11.36 -12.32
C LEU A 241 2.32 -11.80 -10.87
N LEU A 242 1.10 -11.78 -10.34
CA LEU A 242 0.80 -12.29 -9.01
C LEU A 242 1.09 -13.80 -8.92
N HIS A 243 0.72 -14.56 -9.94
CA HIS A 243 1.07 -15.99 -10.06
C HIS A 243 2.58 -16.17 -10.16
N LEU A 244 3.27 -15.43 -11.03
CA LEU A 244 4.72 -15.51 -11.21
C LEU A 244 5.51 -15.12 -9.95
N SER A 245 5.01 -14.20 -9.14
CA SER A 245 5.67 -13.77 -7.90
C SER A 245 5.74 -14.86 -6.85
N GLN A 246 4.86 -15.87 -6.95
CA GLN A 246 4.71 -16.94 -5.95
C GLN A 246 4.54 -16.39 -4.51
N SER A 247 4.08 -15.15 -4.37
CA SER A 247 3.79 -14.52 -3.09
C SER A 247 2.41 -14.94 -2.60
N LYS A 248 2.36 -15.92 -1.70
CA LYS A 248 1.10 -16.43 -1.14
C LYS A 248 0.32 -15.36 -0.39
N THR A 249 1.00 -14.54 0.40
CA THR A 249 0.39 -13.43 1.13
C THR A 249 -0.31 -12.46 0.18
N SER A 250 0.39 -12.00 -0.87
CA SER A 250 -0.21 -11.08 -1.84
C SER A 250 -1.39 -11.70 -2.58
N LEU A 251 -1.33 -13.00 -2.89
CA LEU A 251 -2.43 -13.71 -3.52
C LEU A 251 -3.66 -13.79 -2.61
N ILE A 252 -3.48 -14.18 -1.35
CA ILE A 252 -4.58 -14.28 -0.37
C ILE A 252 -5.21 -12.89 -0.16
N CYS A 253 -4.39 -11.85 0.04
CA CYS A 253 -4.87 -10.48 0.20
C CYS A 253 -5.64 -9.99 -1.04
N PHE A 254 -5.15 -10.33 -2.25
CA PHE A 254 -5.84 -10.01 -3.50
C PHE A 254 -7.20 -10.71 -3.61
N LEU A 255 -7.28 -12.00 -3.28
CA LEU A 255 -8.52 -12.77 -3.31
C LEU A 255 -9.56 -12.20 -2.32
N ILE A 256 -9.14 -11.92 -1.09
CA ILE A 256 -10.01 -11.33 -0.07
C ILE A 256 -10.53 -9.96 -0.53
N ALA A 257 -9.65 -9.09 -1.02
CA ALA A 257 -10.04 -7.79 -1.55
C ALA A 257 -11.00 -7.92 -2.75
N THR A 258 -10.75 -8.88 -3.63
CA THR A 258 -11.62 -9.17 -4.79
C THR A 258 -13.01 -9.58 -4.33
N VAL A 259 -13.11 -10.50 -3.35
CA VAL A 259 -14.41 -10.94 -2.81
C VAL A 259 -15.18 -9.77 -2.17
N ILE A 260 -14.50 -8.95 -1.35
CA ILE A 260 -15.13 -7.79 -0.70
C ILE A 260 -15.66 -6.80 -1.75
N ILE A 261 -14.82 -6.46 -2.74
CA ILE A 261 -15.19 -5.49 -3.76
C ILE A 261 -16.32 -6.04 -4.64
N THR A 262 -16.22 -7.27 -5.14
CA THR A 262 -17.25 -7.86 -6.02
C THR A 262 -18.58 -8.06 -5.31
N ALA A 263 -18.55 -8.52 -4.06
CA ALA A 263 -19.76 -8.69 -3.25
C ALA A 263 -20.54 -7.37 -3.07
N SER A 264 -19.85 -6.22 -3.01
CA SER A 264 -20.49 -4.91 -2.87
C SER A 264 -21.31 -4.48 -4.08
N TYR A 265 -21.09 -5.08 -5.24
CA TYR A 265 -21.86 -4.79 -6.45
C TYR A 265 -23.05 -5.74 -6.65
N VAL A 266 -23.22 -6.73 -5.75
CA VAL A 266 -24.38 -7.62 -5.72
C VAL A 266 -25.39 -7.03 -4.72
N SER A 267 -26.58 -6.68 -5.20
CA SER A 267 -27.62 -5.96 -4.43
C SER A 267 -27.95 -6.62 -3.07
N THR A 268 -27.92 -7.95 -3.01
CA THR A 268 -28.20 -8.74 -1.78
C THR A 268 -27.17 -8.52 -0.67
N PHE A 269 -25.93 -8.17 -1.01
CA PHE A 269 -24.84 -8.02 -0.07
C PHE A 269 -24.47 -6.55 0.22
N GLU A 270 -24.93 -5.59 -0.61
CA GLU A 270 -24.60 -4.17 -0.48
C GLU A 270 -24.89 -3.64 0.94
N ALA A 271 -26.06 -3.99 1.51
CA ALA A 271 -26.46 -3.59 2.86
C ALA A 271 -25.73 -4.33 4.00
N ARG A 272 -25.06 -5.46 3.71
CA ARG A 272 -24.43 -6.34 4.71
C ARG A 272 -22.91 -6.30 4.69
N ILE A 273 -22.31 -5.54 3.79
CA ILE A 273 -20.87 -5.61 3.53
C ILE A 273 -20.02 -5.21 4.74
N GLY A 274 -20.50 -4.29 5.59
CA GLY A 274 -19.86 -3.95 6.86
C GLY A 274 -19.79 -5.12 7.85
N ARG A 275 -20.84 -5.97 7.86
CA ARG A 275 -20.85 -7.20 8.68
C ARG A 275 -19.94 -8.28 8.10
N PHE A 276 -19.80 -8.33 6.78
CA PHE A 276 -18.90 -9.26 6.10
C PHE A 276 -17.44 -9.07 6.54
N GLY A 277 -16.97 -7.83 6.67
CA GLY A 277 -15.65 -7.55 7.20
C GLY A 277 -15.46 -8.07 8.64
N VAL A 278 -16.49 -7.94 9.50
CA VAL A 278 -16.47 -8.53 10.84
C VAL A 278 -16.39 -10.05 10.76
N TYR A 279 -17.18 -10.69 9.89
CA TYR A 279 -17.14 -12.14 9.73
C TYR A 279 -15.78 -12.64 9.25
N VAL A 280 -15.13 -11.92 8.33
CA VAL A 280 -13.77 -12.26 7.88
C VAL A 280 -12.76 -12.14 9.03
N LEU A 281 -12.85 -11.09 9.84
CA LEU A 281 -11.96 -10.93 11.01
C LEU A 281 -12.23 -12.00 12.07
N VAL A 282 -13.50 -12.27 12.38
CA VAL A 282 -13.90 -13.31 13.36
C VAL A 282 -13.50 -14.71 12.87
N ALA A 283 -13.74 -15.00 11.59
CA ALA A 283 -13.33 -16.28 11.00
C ALA A 283 -11.80 -16.43 11.00
N GLY A 284 -11.06 -15.39 10.62
CA GLY A 284 -9.61 -15.38 10.67
C GLY A 284 -9.07 -15.58 12.08
N PHE A 285 -9.65 -14.90 13.07
CA PHE A 285 -9.30 -15.07 14.48
C PHE A 285 -9.71 -16.47 15.00
N GLY A 286 -10.87 -16.98 14.60
CA GLY A 286 -11.31 -18.33 14.92
C GLY A 286 -10.38 -19.41 14.35
N ILE A 287 -9.95 -19.26 13.11
CA ILE A 287 -8.95 -20.15 12.48
C ILE A 287 -7.62 -20.07 13.25
N TYR A 288 -7.19 -18.87 13.62
CA TYR A 288 -5.98 -18.69 14.42
C TYR A 288 -6.06 -19.39 15.78
N LEU A 289 -7.20 -19.25 16.50
CA LEU A 289 -7.41 -19.95 17.77
C LEU A 289 -7.46 -21.48 17.61
N LEU A 290 -8.10 -21.97 16.57
CA LEU A 290 -8.14 -23.39 16.25
C LEU A 290 -6.75 -23.93 15.90
N ASP A 291 -5.97 -23.14 15.17
CA ASP A 291 -4.59 -23.47 14.83
C ASP A 291 -3.71 -23.55 16.09
N MET A 292 -3.82 -22.57 16.97
CA MET A 292 -3.11 -22.54 18.25
C MET A 292 -3.49 -23.70 19.19
N SER A 293 -4.75 -24.16 19.12
CA SER A 293 -5.26 -25.22 20.00
C SER A 293 -5.08 -26.64 19.46
N PHE A 294 -5.14 -26.79 18.15
CA PHE A 294 -5.22 -28.11 17.48
C PHE A 294 -4.17 -28.32 16.38
N GLY A 295 -3.30 -27.34 16.12
CA GLY A 295 -2.31 -27.43 15.03
C GLY A 295 -2.95 -27.66 13.66
N VAL A 296 -4.09 -27.03 13.38
CA VAL A 296 -4.87 -27.24 12.14
C VAL A 296 -4.03 -26.94 10.90
N THR A 297 -3.15 -25.94 10.99
CA THR A 297 -2.21 -25.62 9.92
C THR A 297 -1.21 -26.75 9.69
N ASP A 298 -0.75 -27.41 10.75
CA ASP A 298 0.17 -28.55 10.68
C ASP A 298 -0.50 -29.77 10.05
N LEU A 299 -1.76 -30.03 10.42
CA LEU A 299 -2.58 -31.09 9.83
C LEU A 299 -2.85 -30.86 8.34
N LEU A 300 -3.19 -29.61 7.94
CA LEU A 300 -3.46 -29.27 6.55
C LEU A 300 -2.19 -29.20 5.70
N LEU A 301 -1.08 -28.70 6.23
CA LEU A 301 0.20 -28.60 5.52
C LEU A 301 0.92 -29.95 5.48
N GLY A 302 0.80 -30.77 6.51
CA GLY A 302 1.31 -32.15 6.55
C GLY A 302 0.67 -33.02 5.47
N SER A 303 -0.63 -32.83 5.19
CA SER A 303 -1.32 -33.52 4.10
C SER A 303 -0.86 -33.06 2.70
N ILE A 304 -0.19 -31.91 2.59
CA ILE A 304 0.33 -31.34 1.31
C ILE A 304 1.86 -31.52 1.22
N GLY A 305 2.48 -32.26 2.18
CA GLY A 305 3.92 -32.55 2.18
C GLY A 305 4.82 -31.32 2.43
N ARG A 306 4.37 -30.37 3.26
CA ARG A 306 5.13 -29.17 3.63
C ARG A 306 5.31 -29.06 5.13
N ASP A 307 6.53 -28.68 5.57
CA ASP A 307 6.83 -28.31 6.94
C ASP A 307 5.97 -27.12 7.40
N SER A 308 5.39 -27.27 8.58
CA SER A 308 4.56 -26.29 9.28
C SER A 308 5.27 -25.00 9.69
N SER A 309 6.61 -25.00 9.66
CA SER A 309 7.37 -23.79 9.90
C SER A 309 7.08 -22.78 8.79
N PHE A 310 6.34 -21.72 9.08
CA PHE A 310 6.15 -20.55 8.22
C PHE A 310 7.49 -20.08 7.59
N THR A 311 8.06 -20.91 6.69
CA THR A 311 9.33 -20.64 5.95
C THR A 311 10.47 -20.08 6.84
N GLY A 312 10.66 -20.64 8.07
CA GLY A 312 11.68 -20.19 9.02
C GLY A 312 11.31 -18.95 9.84
N ARG A 313 10.13 -18.37 9.66
CA ARG A 313 9.73 -17.13 10.37
C ARG A 313 9.57 -17.33 11.87
N THR A 314 9.06 -18.48 12.31
CA THR A 314 8.95 -18.81 13.75
C THR A 314 10.31 -18.75 14.42
N LYS A 315 11.35 -19.29 13.80
CA LYS A 315 12.73 -19.20 14.31
C LYS A 315 13.26 -17.76 14.37
N VAL A 316 12.87 -16.93 13.39
CA VAL A 316 13.20 -15.48 13.41
C VAL A 316 12.50 -14.80 14.57
N TRP A 317 11.22 -15.09 14.81
CA TRP A 317 10.45 -14.49 15.91
C TRP A 317 10.96 -14.94 17.27
N GLU A 318 11.27 -16.22 17.43
CA GLU A 318 11.89 -16.76 18.65
C GLU A 318 13.24 -16.08 18.95
N ALA A 319 14.10 -15.96 17.93
CA ALA A 319 15.39 -15.29 18.08
C ALA A 319 15.24 -13.80 18.47
N ILE A 320 14.26 -13.08 17.89
CA ILE A 320 14.01 -11.68 18.22
C ILE A 320 13.41 -11.53 19.62
N LEU A 321 12.45 -12.39 19.98
CA LEU A 321 11.77 -12.32 21.28
C LEU A 321 12.67 -12.81 22.44
N SER A 322 13.73 -13.57 22.17
CA SER A 322 14.71 -13.95 23.17
C SER A 322 15.64 -12.83 23.57
N LEU A 323 15.69 -11.73 22.81
CA LEU A 323 16.51 -10.57 23.14
C LEU A 323 15.80 -9.68 24.16
N GLU A 324 16.54 -9.19 25.15
CA GLU A 324 16.03 -8.31 26.19
C GLU A 324 15.80 -6.89 25.62
N THR A 325 14.57 -6.62 25.21
CA THR A 325 14.11 -5.27 24.84
C THR A 325 13.19 -4.71 25.92
N ASN A 326 13.05 -3.38 25.99
CA ASN A 326 12.10 -2.79 26.93
C ASN A 326 10.66 -3.15 26.51
N PRO A 327 9.92 -3.93 27.32
CA PRO A 327 8.61 -4.44 26.88
C PRO A 327 7.55 -3.34 26.79
N LEU A 328 7.69 -2.19 27.47
CA LEU A 328 6.71 -1.12 27.47
C LEU A 328 6.88 -0.15 26.30
N ILE A 329 8.12 0.30 26.04
CA ILE A 329 8.40 1.38 25.07
C ILE A 329 9.25 0.91 23.88
N GLY A 330 9.69 -0.34 23.85
CA GLY A 330 10.51 -0.90 22.79
C GLY A 330 11.90 -0.28 22.71
N THR A 331 12.54 -0.43 21.55
CA THR A 331 13.89 0.08 21.27
C THR A 331 13.90 1.46 20.62
N GLY A 332 12.76 2.03 20.26
CA GLY A 332 12.63 3.25 19.47
C GLY A 332 12.44 2.95 17.98
N PHE A 333 11.88 3.93 17.26
CA PHE A 333 11.46 3.79 15.86
C PHE A 333 12.63 3.38 14.95
N TYR A 334 12.53 2.20 14.34
CA TYR A 334 13.59 1.63 13.48
C TYR A 334 14.95 1.41 14.19
N SER A 335 15.03 1.49 15.50
CA SER A 335 16.29 1.41 16.25
C SER A 335 16.84 -0.01 16.30
N PHE A 336 15.98 -1.00 16.51
CA PHE A 336 16.38 -2.40 16.65
C PHE A 336 17.32 -2.90 15.54
N TRP A 337 17.02 -2.52 14.29
CA TRP A 337 17.82 -2.94 13.13
C TRP A 337 19.06 -2.10 12.87
N SER A 338 19.26 -1.00 13.59
CA SER A 338 20.45 -0.13 13.51
C SER A 338 21.34 -0.23 14.74
N ASP A 339 20.94 -0.98 15.75
CA ASP A 339 21.68 -1.21 16.97
C ASP A 339 22.64 -2.39 16.78
N ASP A 340 23.95 -2.12 16.88
CA ASP A 340 25.00 -3.12 16.69
C ASP A 340 24.91 -4.24 17.75
N TYR A 341 24.45 -3.93 18.97
CA TYR A 341 24.27 -4.92 20.02
C TYR A 341 23.25 -5.98 19.60
N PHE A 342 22.04 -5.58 19.19
CA PHE A 342 21.02 -6.53 18.76
C PHE A 342 21.45 -7.28 17.50
N GLN A 343 22.09 -6.59 16.54
CA GLN A 343 22.57 -7.23 15.31
C GLN A 343 23.61 -8.31 15.58
N SER A 344 24.50 -8.09 16.56
CA SER A 344 25.53 -9.08 16.93
C SER A 344 24.97 -10.33 17.61
N GLN A 345 23.79 -10.23 18.25
CA GLN A 345 23.12 -11.34 18.93
C GLN A 345 22.22 -12.16 18.00
N LEU A 346 21.83 -11.59 16.87
CA LEU A 346 20.92 -12.27 15.95
C LEU A 346 21.66 -13.30 15.09
N PRO A 347 21.05 -14.50 14.89
CA PRO A 347 21.59 -15.47 13.95
C PRO A 347 21.67 -14.93 12.52
N ALA A 348 22.66 -15.35 11.74
CA ALA A 348 22.89 -14.87 10.38
C ALA A 348 21.70 -15.10 9.39
N PHE A 349 20.75 -15.97 9.72
CA PHE A 349 19.56 -16.17 8.91
C PHE A 349 18.48 -15.12 9.12
N VAL A 350 18.61 -14.24 10.16
CA VAL A 350 17.66 -13.15 10.42
C VAL A 350 18.01 -11.97 9.52
N ALA A 351 17.24 -11.78 8.48
CA ALA A 351 17.34 -10.57 7.65
C ALA A 351 16.73 -9.38 8.41
N HIS A 352 17.15 -8.16 8.11
CA HIS A 352 16.75 -6.89 8.78
C HIS A 352 15.21 -6.62 8.74
N SER A 353 14.40 -7.59 9.13
CA SER A 353 12.93 -7.52 9.22
C SER A 353 12.38 -8.69 10.04
N THR A 354 11.39 -8.43 10.87
CA THR A 354 10.63 -9.48 11.57
C THR A 354 9.72 -10.27 10.62
N HIS A 355 9.46 -9.77 9.42
CA HIS A 355 8.40 -10.27 8.53
C HIS A 355 7.03 -10.40 9.22
N ASN A 356 6.76 -9.53 10.21
CA ASN A 356 5.50 -9.42 10.92
C ASN A 356 5.33 -7.97 11.42
N GLY A 357 4.37 -7.24 10.86
CA GLY A 357 4.17 -5.84 11.17
C GLY A 357 3.79 -5.56 12.62
N TYR A 358 3.15 -6.52 13.28
CA TYR A 358 2.79 -6.40 14.70
C TYR A 358 4.02 -6.57 15.59
N LEU A 359 4.81 -7.62 15.34
CA LEU A 359 6.06 -7.84 16.06
C LEU A 359 7.04 -6.70 15.82
N GLU A 360 7.13 -6.18 14.60
CA GLU A 360 7.94 -5.02 14.25
C GLU A 360 7.53 -3.78 15.07
N THR A 361 6.22 -3.56 15.21
CA THR A 361 5.69 -2.45 16.03
C THR A 361 5.98 -2.67 17.52
N TYR A 362 5.92 -3.92 17.99
CA TYR A 362 6.27 -4.26 19.37
C TYR A 362 7.77 -4.02 19.64
N VAL A 363 8.63 -4.47 18.78
CA VAL A 363 10.07 -4.29 18.93
C VAL A 363 10.45 -2.81 18.95
N ASP A 364 9.85 -2.00 18.06
CA ASP A 364 10.10 -0.55 18.00
C ASP A 364 9.46 0.23 19.17
N GLY A 365 8.26 -0.15 19.60
CA GLY A 365 7.43 0.68 20.48
C GLY A 365 6.87 -0.02 21.73
N GLY A 366 7.21 -1.27 21.96
CA GLY A 366 6.73 -2.07 23.09
C GLY A 366 5.21 -2.22 23.06
N TRP A 367 4.64 -2.52 24.23
CA TRP A 367 3.19 -2.61 24.41
C TRP A 367 2.47 -1.28 24.18
N ILE A 368 3.13 -0.13 24.44
CA ILE A 368 2.57 1.18 24.14
C ILE A 368 2.44 1.37 22.63
N GLY A 369 3.44 0.97 21.85
CA GLY A 369 3.39 0.99 20.39
C GLY A 369 2.24 0.14 19.84
N ILE A 370 2.05 -1.08 20.39
CA ILE A 370 0.91 -1.96 20.03
C ILE A 370 -0.42 -1.33 20.42
N ALA A 371 -0.52 -0.70 21.59
CA ALA A 371 -1.75 -0.03 22.02
C ALA A 371 -2.12 1.14 21.08
N VAL A 372 -1.14 1.95 20.71
CA VAL A 372 -1.34 3.09 19.79
C VAL A 372 -1.70 2.60 18.38
N LEU A 373 -1.04 1.54 17.89
CA LEU A 373 -1.42 0.89 16.63
C LEU A 373 -2.86 0.38 16.70
N SER A 374 -3.23 -0.30 17.79
CA SER A 374 -4.59 -0.84 17.97
C SER A 374 -5.65 0.26 17.99
N VAL A 375 -5.41 1.36 18.69
CA VAL A 375 -6.29 2.55 18.70
C VAL A 375 -6.45 3.11 17.27
N MET A 376 -5.37 3.19 16.51
CA MET A 376 -5.41 3.63 15.12
C MET A 376 -6.25 2.68 14.26
N LEU A 377 -5.98 1.37 14.32
CA LEU A 377 -6.70 0.37 13.53
C LEU A 377 -8.20 0.35 13.86
N VAL A 378 -8.57 0.29 15.15
CA VAL A 378 -9.98 0.30 15.57
C VAL A 378 -10.69 1.58 15.14
N SER A 379 -10.05 2.73 15.28
CA SER A 379 -10.63 4.01 14.86
C SER A 379 -10.89 4.08 13.35
N ILE A 380 -9.95 3.58 12.54
CA ILE A 380 -10.10 3.51 11.08
C ILE A 380 -11.24 2.55 10.72
N TRP A 381 -11.32 1.39 11.36
CA TRP A 381 -12.40 0.44 11.19
C TRP A 381 -13.78 1.05 11.45
N ILE A 382 -13.95 1.75 12.58
CA ILE A 382 -15.20 2.42 12.93
C ILE A 382 -15.60 3.43 11.85
N ARG A 383 -14.64 4.20 11.32
CA ARG A 383 -14.88 5.19 10.26
C ARG A 383 -15.28 4.54 8.95
N ILE A 384 -14.58 3.48 8.52
CA ILE A 384 -14.92 2.73 7.31
C ILE A 384 -16.34 2.19 7.42
N ASN A 385 -16.72 1.61 8.56
CA ASN A 385 -18.07 1.08 8.77
C ASN A 385 -19.15 2.18 8.75
N ARG A 386 -18.85 3.37 9.28
CA ARG A 386 -19.76 4.52 9.18
C ARG A 386 -19.98 4.94 7.72
N ASP A 387 -18.90 5.01 6.93
CA ASP A 387 -18.97 5.41 5.53
C ASP A 387 -19.65 4.32 4.66
N LEU A 388 -19.52 3.04 5.01
CA LEU A 388 -20.25 1.95 4.38
C LEU A 388 -21.77 2.07 4.62
N LYS A 389 -22.19 2.44 5.83
CA LYS A 389 -23.60 2.67 6.16
C LYS A 389 -24.19 3.84 5.39
N SER A 390 -23.39 4.81 4.95
CA SER A 390 -23.80 5.91 4.10
C SER A 390 -23.88 5.56 2.61
N GLY A 391 -23.64 4.30 2.23
CA GLY A 391 -23.69 3.84 0.83
C GLY A 391 -22.48 4.26 -0.03
N SER A 392 -21.36 4.62 0.57
CA SER A 392 -20.18 5.05 -0.16
C SER A 392 -19.44 3.85 -0.79
N HIS A 393 -19.44 3.77 -2.13
CA HIS A 393 -18.66 2.73 -2.84
C HIS A 393 -17.15 2.82 -2.60
N TYR A 394 -16.63 4.02 -2.35
CA TYR A 394 -15.22 4.18 -1.98
C TYR A 394 -14.92 3.54 -0.62
N ALA A 395 -15.86 3.55 0.31
CA ALA A 395 -15.69 2.89 1.61
C ALA A 395 -15.47 1.38 1.48
N VAL A 396 -16.00 0.74 0.43
CA VAL A 396 -15.76 -0.69 0.14
C VAL A 396 -14.30 -0.93 -0.23
N VAL A 397 -13.72 -0.07 -1.05
CA VAL A 397 -12.30 -0.17 -1.43
C VAL A 397 -11.41 0.07 -0.21
N ARG A 398 -11.77 1.06 0.63
CA ARG A 398 -11.10 1.29 1.90
C ARG A 398 -11.13 0.04 2.78
N LEU A 399 -12.29 -0.61 2.90
CA LEU A 399 -12.45 -1.87 3.64
C LEU A 399 -11.57 -2.98 3.07
N ALA A 400 -11.59 -3.17 1.75
CA ALA A 400 -10.81 -4.20 1.09
C ALA A 400 -9.30 -4.00 1.29
N CYS A 401 -8.81 -2.77 1.11
CA CYS A 401 -7.40 -2.43 1.37
C CYS A 401 -7.04 -2.58 2.86
N TYR A 402 -7.91 -2.12 3.76
CA TYR A 402 -7.72 -2.24 5.19
C TYR A 402 -7.55 -3.70 5.64
N ILE A 403 -8.47 -4.58 5.24
CA ILE A 403 -8.40 -6.00 5.59
C ILE A 403 -7.18 -6.67 4.96
N ALA A 404 -6.90 -6.40 3.68
CA ALA A 404 -5.75 -6.96 2.99
C ALA A 404 -4.43 -6.58 3.69
N ILE A 405 -4.29 -5.34 4.14
CA ILE A 405 -3.08 -4.88 4.82
C ILE A 405 -2.95 -5.47 6.22
N ILE A 406 -4.04 -5.53 7.00
CA ILE A 406 -4.03 -6.16 8.33
C ILE A 406 -3.60 -7.62 8.23
N ILE A 407 -4.19 -8.37 7.29
CA ILE A 407 -3.83 -9.77 7.07
C ILE A 407 -2.39 -9.89 6.53
N GLY A 408 -2.01 -9.02 5.59
CA GLY A 408 -0.67 -8.99 5.04
C GLY A 408 0.41 -8.76 6.10
N CYS A 409 0.11 -7.95 7.11
CA CYS A 409 1.04 -7.64 8.20
C CYS A 409 1.32 -8.81 9.16
N PHE A 410 0.57 -9.90 9.12
CA PHE A 410 0.96 -11.13 9.82
C PHE A 410 2.17 -11.82 9.20
N SER A 411 2.45 -11.55 7.95
CA SER A 411 3.54 -12.20 7.22
C SER A 411 4.54 -11.24 6.56
N GLU A 412 4.34 -9.94 6.69
CA GLU A 412 5.22 -8.90 6.18
C GLU A 412 5.19 -7.66 7.10
N SER A 413 6.31 -6.95 7.22
CA SER A 413 6.42 -5.76 8.08
C SER A 413 6.05 -4.50 7.30
N HIS A 414 4.80 -4.02 7.40
CA HIS A 414 4.35 -2.85 6.65
C HIS A 414 3.96 -1.66 7.53
N PHE A 415 3.55 -1.86 8.79
CA PHE A 415 3.17 -0.77 9.68
C PHE A 415 4.38 0.13 9.99
N GLY A 416 4.24 1.43 9.74
CA GLY A 416 5.32 2.40 9.96
C GLY A 416 6.58 2.13 9.12
N ARG A 417 6.47 1.43 8.02
CA ARG A 417 7.59 1.12 7.12
C ARG A 417 7.36 1.75 5.75
N LEU A 418 8.31 2.59 5.35
CA LEU A 418 8.26 3.30 4.07
C LEU A 418 8.04 2.33 2.90
N GLY A 419 6.84 2.32 2.34
CA GLY A 419 6.50 1.39 1.26
C GLY A 419 5.10 1.60 0.69
N PRO A 420 4.79 0.92 -0.43
CA PRO A 420 3.55 1.15 -1.17
C PRO A 420 2.30 0.71 -0.39
N LEU A 421 2.38 -0.36 0.41
CA LEU A 421 1.24 -0.82 1.21
C LEU A 421 0.95 0.12 2.38
N TRP A 422 1.97 0.61 3.06
CA TRP A 422 1.79 1.59 4.13
C TRP A 422 1.23 2.91 3.58
N PHE A 423 1.74 3.36 2.42
CA PHE A 423 1.17 4.51 1.73
C PHE A 423 -0.31 4.29 1.38
N LEU A 424 -0.67 3.13 0.80
CA LEU A 424 -2.05 2.79 0.48
C LEU A 424 -2.93 2.76 1.73
N PHE A 425 -2.40 2.23 2.85
CA PHE A 425 -3.09 2.24 4.13
C PHE A 425 -3.36 3.68 4.60
N ILE A 426 -2.35 4.55 4.63
CA ILE A 426 -2.51 5.97 5.01
C ILE A 426 -3.51 6.67 4.10
N LEU A 427 -3.38 6.50 2.78
CA LEU A 427 -4.27 7.10 1.78
C LEU A 427 -5.74 6.70 2.00
N THR A 428 -5.99 5.41 2.27
CA THR A 428 -7.35 4.89 2.47
C THR A 428 -7.89 5.12 3.89
N SER A 429 -7.02 5.44 4.85
CA SER A 429 -7.38 5.68 6.25
C SER A 429 -7.77 7.13 6.53
N ILE A 430 -7.18 8.09 5.82
CA ILE A 430 -7.51 9.51 5.97
C ILE A 430 -8.93 9.76 5.44
N GLU A 431 -9.75 10.43 6.24
CA GLU A 431 -11.11 10.78 5.83
C GLU A 431 -11.12 11.90 4.78
N PRO A 432 -11.76 11.69 3.62
CA PRO A 432 -11.86 12.68 2.56
C PRO A 432 -12.97 13.71 2.85
N ARG A 433 -12.91 14.44 3.96
CA ARG A 433 -13.86 15.53 4.24
C ARG A 433 -13.35 16.84 3.61
N SER A 434 -13.60 17.00 2.32
CA SER A 434 -13.06 18.11 1.50
C SER A 434 -13.37 19.51 2.03
N ALA A 435 -14.57 19.77 2.52
CA ALA A 435 -14.97 21.10 2.97
C ALA A 435 -14.31 21.53 4.29
N ALA A 436 -14.02 20.59 5.19
CA ALA A 436 -13.36 20.86 6.46
C ALA A 436 -11.84 20.99 6.32
N ILE A 437 -11.25 20.30 5.34
CA ILE A 437 -9.80 20.23 5.10
C ILE A 437 -9.31 21.47 4.34
N LEU A 438 -10.08 21.93 3.35
CA LEU A 438 -9.76 23.12 2.55
C LEU A 438 -10.33 24.37 3.21
N GLY A 439 -9.53 25.42 3.34
CA GLY A 439 -9.98 26.71 3.89
C GLY A 439 -11.10 27.32 3.02
N PHE A 440 -11.84 28.27 3.61
CA PHE A 440 -13.08 28.88 3.10
C PHE A 440 -13.03 29.41 1.64
N ARG A 441 -11.87 29.63 1.05
CA ARG A 441 -11.71 30.08 -0.36
C ARG A 441 -12.12 29.01 -1.38
N ALA A 442 -12.04 27.73 -1.04
CA ALA A 442 -12.45 26.63 -1.92
C ALA A 442 -13.95 26.27 -1.79
N SER A 443 -14.60 26.64 -0.67
CA SER A 443 -15.99 26.26 -0.38
C SER A 443 -16.99 26.85 -1.37
N ASN A 444 -16.73 28.02 -1.95
CA ASN A 444 -17.61 28.66 -2.94
C ASN A 444 -17.58 27.96 -4.31
N GLN A 445 -16.53 27.21 -4.66
CA GLN A 445 -16.50 26.40 -5.88
C GLN A 445 -17.21 25.06 -5.71
N PHE A 446 -17.19 24.48 -4.50
CA PHE A 446 -17.83 23.18 -4.22
C PHE A 446 -19.36 23.27 -4.04
N ARG A 447 -19.88 24.43 -3.62
CA ARG A 447 -21.33 24.65 -3.47
C ARG A 447 -22.11 24.60 -4.79
N LYS A 448 -21.45 24.78 -5.94
CA LYS A 448 -22.07 24.67 -7.28
C LYS A 448 -22.36 23.24 -7.74
N TYR A 449 -21.85 22.22 -7.06
CA TYR A 449 -21.96 20.81 -7.44
C TYR A 449 -22.52 19.88 -6.36
N SER A 450 -23.13 20.44 -5.32
CA SER A 450 -23.92 19.65 -4.37
C SER A 450 -25.20 19.20 -5.09
N PRO A 451 -25.55 17.90 -5.10
CA PRO A 451 -26.81 17.48 -5.68
C PRO A 451 -27.94 18.16 -4.90
N ILE A 452 -28.83 18.80 -5.65
CA ILE A 452 -30.10 19.35 -5.19
C ILE A 452 -30.83 18.21 -4.48
N THR A 453 -30.96 18.28 -3.16
CA THR A 453 -31.91 17.45 -2.44
C THR A 453 -33.28 17.76 -2.98
N PRO A 454 -34.10 16.77 -3.42
CA PRO A 454 -35.48 17.03 -3.77
C PRO A 454 -36.16 17.57 -2.50
N LYS A 455 -36.71 18.76 -2.61
CA LYS A 455 -37.73 19.21 -1.68
C LYS A 455 -38.96 18.33 -1.91
N ASN A 456 -39.48 17.83 -0.82
CA ASN A 456 -40.72 17.06 -0.66
C ASN A 456 -41.73 17.20 -1.75
#